data_37ba2d98f95be7f7ff4a2130107ce3e9
#
_entry.id   37ba2d98f95be7f7ff4a2130107ce3e9
#
_cell.length_a   1.000
_cell.length_b   1.000
_cell.length_c   1.000
_cell.angle_alpha   90.00
_cell.angle_beta   90.00
_cell.angle_gamma   90.00
#
_symmetry.space_group_name_H-M   'P 1'
#
loop_
_entity.id
_entity.type
_entity.pdbx_description
1 polymer ?
#
loop_
_entity_poly.entity_id
_entity_poly.type
_entity_poly.pdbx_seq_one_letter_code
_entity_poly.pdbx_strand_id
1 'polypeptide(L)'
;MTTSKRIILYTFGLLIAALLLMAAYTWAMLHISYSDGERAGYLQKFSTRGWVCKTWEGEILLTSMPGAIPEKFEFSVRDPDVAKQLTAATGKRVVLSYTQHRGVPSQCFGETEYYITKVAVQQ
;
A
#
# COMPACT_ATOMS: atom_id res chain seq x y z
N MET A 1 -17.10 -32.52 31.24
CA MET A 1 -17.22 -31.16 30.71
C MET A 1 -18.68 -30.85 30.44
N THR A 2 -19.17 -29.73 30.93
CA THR A 2 -20.57 -29.33 30.71
C THR A 2 -20.78 -28.87 29.27
N THR A 3 -22.03 -28.90 28.81
CA THR A 3 -22.38 -28.46 27.47
C THR A 3 -21.98 -27.02 27.22
N SER A 4 -22.15 -26.15 28.23
CA SER A 4 -21.77 -24.72 28.14
C SER A 4 -20.27 -24.57 27.88
N LYS A 5 -19.44 -25.34 28.56
CA LYS A 5 -17.98 -25.29 28.38
C LYS A 5 -17.58 -25.77 26.98
N ARG A 6 -18.25 -26.80 26.46
CA ARG A 6 -18.00 -27.26 25.09
C ARG A 6 -18.36 -26.23 24.08
N ILE A 7 -19.50 -25.56 24.23
CA ILE A 7 -19.94 -24.51 23.34
C ILE A 7 -18.93 -23.36 23.34
N ILE A 8 -18.45 -22.94 24.52
CA ILE A 8 -17.45 -21.88 24.67
C ILE A 8 -16.15 -22.28 23.97
N LEU A 9 -15.69 -23.53 24.14
CA LEU A 9 -14.48 -24.02 23.49
C LEU A 9 -14.61 -24.05 21.98
N TYR A 10 -15.74 -24.53 21.44
CA TYR A 10 -15.96 -24.55 19.99
C TYR A 10 -16.05 -23.13 19.42
N THR A 11 -16.75 -22.24 20.11
CA THR A 11 -16.87 -20.83 19.68
C THR A 11 -15.49 -20.16 19.68
N PHE A 12 -14.72 -20.37 20.73
CA PHE A 12 -13.37 -19.80 20.84
C PHE A 12 -12.46 -20.36 19.73
N GLY A 13 -12.54 -21.67 19.48
CA GLY A 13 -11.77 -22.31 18.41
C GLY A 13 -12.12 -21.76 17.02
N LEU A 14 -13.42 -21.54 16.77
CA LEU A 14 -13.88 -20.97 15.50
C LEU A 14 -13.37 -19.53 15.32
N LEU A 15 -13.38 -18.73 16.40
CA LEU A 15 -12.87 -17.35 16.34
C LEU A 15 -11.37 -17.34 16.02
N ILE A 16 -10.60 -18.22 16.68
CA ILE A 16 -9.16 -18.34 16.43
C ILE A 16 -8.92 -18.77 14.97
N ALA A 17 -9.67 -19.77 14.48
CA ALA A 17 -9.54 -20.22 13.10
C ALA A 17 -9.84 -19.10 12.11
N ALA A 18 -10.88 -18.32 12.36
CA ALA A 18 -11.24 -17.18 11.50
C ALA A 18 -10.14 -16.12 11.48
N LEU A 19 -9.55 -15.83 12.65
CA LEU A 19 -8.44 -14.87 12.75
C LEU A 19 -7.21 -15.36 12.00
N LEU A 20 -6.88 -16.64 12.10
CA LEU A 20 -5.76 -17.23 11.39
C LEU A 20 -5.97 -17.21 9.87
N LEU A 21 -7.18 -17.50 9.42
CA LEU A 21 -7.52 -17.43 7.99
C LEU A 21 -7.43 -16.01 7.48
N MET A 22 -7.92 -15.03 8.25
CA MET A 22 -7.82 -13.63 7.87
C MET A 22 -6.37 -13.18 7.81
N ALA A 23 -5.54 -13.59 8.77
CA ALA A 23 -4.11 -13.28 8.79
C ALA A 23 -3.40 -13.89 7.57
N ALA A 24 -3.70 -15.15 7.25
CA ALA A 24 -3.14 -15.82 6.08
C ALA A 24 -3.56 -15.13 4.78
N TYR A 25 -4.83 -14.75 4.67
CA TYR A 25 -5.36 -14.03 3.52
C TYR A 25 -4.66 -12.68 3.34
N THR A 26 -4.55 -11.93 4.42
CA THR A 26 -3.87 -10.61 4.40
C THR A 26 -2.41 -10.76 3.98
N TRP A 27 -1.71 -11.74 4.56
CA TRP A 27 -0.32 -12.01 4.21
C TRP A 27 -0.19 -12.33 2.72
N ALA A 28 -1.06 -13.19 2.19
CA ALA A 28 -1.04 -13.56 0.79
C ALA A 28 -1.29 -12.36 -0.12
N MET A 29 -2.26 -11.51 0.22
CA MET A 29 -2.60 -10.35 -0.59
C MET A 29 -1.47 -9.32 -0.60
N LEU A 30 -0.71 -9.21 0.48
CA LEU A 30 0.44 -8.31 0.56
C LEU A 30 1.66 -8.85 -0.20
N HIS A 31 1.73 -10.16 -0.44
CA HIS A 31 2.87 -10.79 -1.11
C HIS A 31 2.59 -11.14 -2.57
N ILE A 32 1.32 -11.26 -2.94
CA ILE A 32 0.94 -11.55 -4.33
C ILE A 32 0.62 -10.22 -5.01
N SER A 33 1.42 -9.86 -6.01
CA SER A 33 1.15 -8.65 -6.78
C SER A 33 0.21 -8.98 -7.94
N TYR A 34 -0.80 -8.13 -8.14
CA TYR A 34 -1.69 -8.21 -9.29
C TYR A 34 -1.01 -7.71 -10.55
N SER A 35 -0.25 -6.63 -10.43
CA SER A 35 0.56 -6.12 -11.53
C SER A 35 1.80 -5.42 -10.97
N ASP A 36 2.84 -5.38 -11.80
CA ASP A 36 4.07 -4.67 -11.51
C ASP A 36 4.36 -3.74 -12.66
N GLY A 37 4.96 -2.60 -12.37
CA GLY A 37 5.30 -1.67 -13.42
C GLY A 37 6.10 -0.50 -12.93
N GLU A 38 6.33 0.45 -13.82
CA GLU A 38 7.03 1.69 -13.52
C GLU A 38 6.23 2.87 -14.02
N ARG A 39 6.26 3.95 -13.26
CA ARG A 39 5.67 5.23 -13.65
C ARG A 39 6.65 6.34 -13.43
N ALA A 40 6.71 7.26 -14.36
CA ALA A 40 7.57 8.44 -14.28
C ALA A 40 6.72 9.70 -14.19
N GLY A 41 7.17 10.65 -13.39
CA GLY A 41 6.47 11.91 -13.25
C GLY A 41 7.15 12.80 -12.22
N TYR A 42 6.56 13.95 -11.97
CA TYR A 42 7.06 14.87 -10.96
C TYR A 42 6.37 14.58 -9.63
N LEU A 43 7.17 14.36 -8.58
CA LEU A 43 6.65 14.11 -7.24
C LEU A 43 6.08 15.41 -6.67
N GLN A 44 4.77 15.47 -6.57
CA GLN A 44 4.05 16.65 -6.12
C GLN A 44 3.83 16.67 -4.62
N LYS A 45 3.54 15.50 -4.05
CA LYS A 45 3.15 15.40 -2.66
C LYS A 45 3.62 14.07 -2.10
N PHE A 46 4.13 14.10 -0.89
CA PHE A 46 4.45 12.90 -0.13
C PHE A 46 4.26 13.21 1.35
N SER A 47 3.40 12.47 2.01
CA SER A 47 3.04 12.74 3.40
C SER A 47 2.60 11.46 4.11
N THR A 48 2.46 11.53 5.43
CA THR A 48 1.80 10.47 6.19
C THR A 48 0.33 10.84 6.37
N ARG A 49 -0.53 9.86 6.25
CA ARG A 49 -1.98 10.03 6.37
C ARG A 49 -2.57 8.90 7.19
N GLY A 50 -3.68 9.18 7.84
CA GLY A 50 -4.45 8.19 8.58
C GLY A 50 -4.77 8.65 10.01
N TRP A 51 -5.84 8.11 10.55
CA TRP A 51 -6.29 8.40 11.92
C TRP A 51 -5.66 7.46 12.94
N VAL A 52 -5.89 6.17 12.77
CA VAL A 52 -5.36 5.12 13.65
C VAL A 52 -4.09 4.53 13.08
N CYS A 53 -4.15 4.13 11.82
CA CYS A 53 -2.99 3.62 11.08
C CYS A 53 -2.47 4.72 10.17
N LYS A 54 -1.24 5.15 10.40
CA LYS A 54 -0.60 6.14 9.53
C LYS A 54 0.23 5.44 8.47
N THR A 55 0.03 5.84 7.22
CA THR A 55 0.74 5.30 6.07
C THR A 55 1.36 6.42 5.27
N TRP A 56 2.47 6.14 4.59
CA TRP A 56 3.07 7.09 3.67
C TRP A 56 2.28 7.06 2.37
N GLU A 57 1.77 8.22 1.96
CA GLU A 57 1.00 8.39 0.75
C GLU A 57 1.56 9.51 -0.08
N GLY A 58 1.58 9.34 -1.39
CA GLY A 58 2.09 10.37 -2.28
C GLY A 58 1.40 10.36 -3.62
N GLU A 59 1.74 11.36 -4.42
CA GLU A 59 1.24 11.45 -5.79
C GLU A 59 2.30 12.04 -6.70
N ILE A 60 2.34 11.54 -7.94
CA ILE A 60 3.15 12.12 -9.00
C ILE A 60 2.23 12.62 -10.11
N LEU A 61 2.67 13.68 -10.78
CA LEU A 61 2.00 14.16 -11.98
C LEU A 61 2.67 13.55 -13.20
N LEU A 62 1.88 12.79 -13.95
CA LEU A 62 2.33 12.20 -15.20
C LEU A 62 2.22 13.24 -16.29
N THR A 63 3.35 13.60 -16.90
CA THR A 63 3.34 14.51 -18.03
C THR A 63 3.17 13.71 -19.32
N SER A 64 2.11 14.02 -20.05
CA SER A 64 1.88 13.46 -21.37
C SER A 64 2.17 14.53 -22.42
N MET A 65 1.44 14.56 -23.53
CA MET A 65 1.65 15.53 -24.60
C MET A 65 1.41 16.97 -24.13
N PRO A 66 2.14 17.95 -24.72
CA PRO A 66 1.87 19.36 -24.46
C PRO A 66 0.40 19.71 -24.71
N GLY A 67 -0.20 20.45 -23.78
CA GLY A 67 -1.61 20.84 -23.86
C GLY A 67 -2.57 19.82 -23.27
N ALA A 68 -2.12 18.65 -22.87
CA ALA A 68 -2.96 17.64 -22.20
C ALA A 68 -3.07 17.97 -20.71
N ILE A 69 -4.19 17.57 -20.11
CA ILE A 69 -4.39 17.71 -18.66
C ILE A 69 -3.46 16.71 -17.96
N PRO A 70 -2.64 17.15 -16.99
CA PRO A 70 -1.77 16.23 -16.27
C PRO A 70 -2.58 15.18 -15.52
N GLU A 71 -2.16 13.92 -15.66
CA GLU A 71 -2.77 12.81 -14.94
C GLU A 71 -2.02 12.60 -13.63
N LYS A 72 -2.78 12.36 -12.56
CA LYS A 72 -2.20 12.08 -11.24
C LYS A 72 -2.14 10.58 -11.02
N PHE A 73 -1.03 10.13 -10.43
CA PHE A 73 -0.88 8.75 -9.97
C PHE A 73 -0.66 8.78 -8.48
N GLU A 74 -1.63 8.25 -7.75
CA GLU A 74 -1.56 8.15 -6.28
C GLU A 74 -1.00 6.79 -5.90
N PHE A 75 -0.15 6.77 -4.87
CA PHE A 75 0.53 5.55 -4.45
C PHE A 75 0.76 5.56 -2.94
N SER A 76 1.01 4.36 -2.41
CA SER A 76 1.35 4.15 -1.01
C SER A 76 2.76 3.60 -0.89
N VAL A 77 3.38 3.80 0.27
CA VAL A 77 4.73 3.29 0.55
C VAL A 77 4.72 2.56 1.88
N ARG A 78 5.29 1.36 1.89
CA ARG A 78 5.44 0.57 3.11
C ARG A 78 6.87 0.51 3.60
N ASP A 79 7.85 0.70 2.72
CA ASP A 79 9.27 0.59 3.03
C ASP A 79 9.80 1.93 3.54
N PRO A 80 10.36 2.01 4.76
CA PRO A 80 10.90 3.25 5.30
C PRO A 80 12.05 3.84 4.46
N ASP A 81 12.87 3.00 3.83
CA ASP A 81 13.95 3.48 2.98
C ASP A 81 13.44 4.18 1.74
N VAL A 82 12.40 3.61 1.12
CA VAL A 82 11.72 4.24 -0.01
C VAL A 82 11.09 5.57 0.42
N ALA A 83 10.48 5.61 1.60
CA ALA A 83 9.88 6.82 2.15
C ALA A 83 10.91 7.94 2.32
N LYS A 84 12.10 7.61 2.79
CA LYS A 84 13.20 8.59 2.92
C LYS A 84 13.61 9.13 1.57
N GLN A 85 13.76 8.27 0.58
CA GLN A 85 14.13 8.67 -0.78
C GLN A 85 13.09 9.58 -1.40
N LEU A 86 11.82 9.27 -1.21
CA LEU A 86 10.72 10.10 -1.72
C LEU A 86 10.65 11.45 -1.02
N THR A 87 10.87 11.50 0.28
CA THR A 87 10.91 12.76 1.01
C THR A 87 11.98 13.69 0.45
N ALA A 88 13.16 13.15 0.14
CA ALA A 88 14.24 13.92 -0.44
C ALA A 88 14.01 14.30 -1.90
N ALA A 89 13.10 13.61 -2.59
CA ALA A 89 12.85 13.79 -4.03
C ALA A 89 11.62 14.64 -4.32
N THR A 90 10.97 15.22 -3.32
CA THR A 90 9.77 16.04 -3.52
C THR A 90 10.09 17.22 -4.44
N GLY A 91 9.26 17.42 -5.47
CA GLY A 91 9.43 18.44 -6.48
C GLY A 91 10.33 18.03 -7.65
N LYS A 92 10.94 16.85 -7.59
CA LYS A 92 11.83 16.34 -8.63
C LYS A 92 11.11 15.33 -9.51
N ARG A 93 11.68 15.10 -10.69
CA ARG A 93 11.19 14.04 -11.57
C ARG A 93 11.72 12.70 -11.10
N VAL A 94 10.84 11.75 -10.93
CA VAL A 94 11.17 10.42 -10.42
C VAL A 94 10.58 9.34 -11.31
N VAL A 95 11.23 8.16 -11.30
CA VAL A 95 10.68 6.93 -11.85
C VAL A 95 10.42 6.03 -10.66
N LEU A 96 9.16 5.62 -10.51
CA LEU A 96 8.71 4.79 -9.41
C LEU A 96 8.42 3.38 -9.91
N SER A 97 9.05 2.39 -9.30
CA SER A 97 8.68 0.99 -9.50
C SER A 97 7.62 0.63 -8.49
N TYR A 98 6.53 0.05 -8.94
CA TYR A 98 5.39 -0.25 -8.08
C TYR A 98 4.92 -1.68 -8.23
N THR A 99 4.26 -2.17 -7.17
CA THR A 99 3.47 -3.39 -7.21
C THR A 99 2.02 -3.03 -6.87
N GLN A 100 1.08 -3.60 -7.61
CA GLN A 100 -0.33 -3.41 -7.32
C GLN A 100 -0.86 -4.61 -6.56
N HIS A 101 -1.45 -4.38 -5.40
CA HIS A 101 -2.04 -5.42 -4.56
C HIS A 101 -3.54 -5.17 -4.43
N ARG A 102 -4.34 -6.06 -4.98
CA ARG A 102 -5.79 -5.98 -4.89
C ARG A 102 -6.30 -6.85 -3.75
N GLY A 103 -7.40 -6.42 -3.13
CA GLY A 103 -8.06 -7.22 -2.11
C GLY A 103 -7.43 -7.18 -0.73
N VAL A 104 -6.50 -6.25 -0.49
CA VAL A 104 -5.96 -6.05 0.87
C VAL A 104 -7.09 -5.55 1.77
N PRO A 105 -7.38 -6.23 2.89
CA PRO A 105 -8.59 -5.96 3.66
C PRO A 105 -8.56 -4.71 4.52
N SER A 106 -7.42 -4.02 4.62
CA SER A 106 -7.27 -2.88 5.51
C SER A 106 -6.43 -1.79 4.86
N GLN A 107 -6.80 -0.52 5.11
CA GLN A 107 -6.01 0.63 4.70
C GLN A 107 -4.81 0.89 5.63
N CYS A 108 -4.63 0.09 6.67
CA CYS A 108 -3.46 0.19 7.55
C CYS A 108 -2.15 -0.14 6.84
N PHE A 109 -2.19 -0.81 5.69
CA PHE A 109 -1.02 -1.13 4.89
C PHE A 109 -0.76 -0.08 3.80
N GLY A 110 -1.78 0.70 3.44
CA GLY A 110 -1.73 1.75 2.44
C GLY A 110 -3.13 2.10 2.00
N GLU A 111 -3.37 3.37 1.68
CA GLU A 111 -4.68 3.82 1.23
C GLU A 111 -4.96 3.47 -0.23
N THR A 112 -3.90 3.24 -1.01
CA THR A 112 -4.01 2.86 -2.43
C THR A 112 -3.62 1.40 -2.62
N GLU A 113 -3.92 0.87 -3.79
CA GLU A 113 -3.50 -0.48 -4.18
C GLU A 113 -2.06 -0.52 -4.69
N TYR A 114 -1.44 0.62 -4.93
CA TYR A 114 -0.10 0.72 -5.54
C TYR A 114 0.93 1.00 -4.47
N TYR A 115 1.86 0.06 -4.30
CA TYR A 115 2.94 0.16 -3.31
C TYR A 115 4.26 0.36 -4.05
N ILE A 116 4.99 1.40 -3.68
CA ILE A 116 6.26 1.74 -4.32
C ILE A 116 7.37 0.89 -3.71
N THR A 117 8.14 0.23 -4.57
CA THR A 117 9.25 -0.63 -4.16
C THR A 117 10.62 0.00 -4.43
N LYS A 118 10.72 0.84 -5.46
CA LYS A 118 11.97 1.50 -5.81
C LYS A 118 11.70 2.91 -6.32
N VAL A 119 12.65 3.79 -6.07
CA VAL A 119 12.63 5.18 -6.54
C VAL A 119 13.94 5.48 -7.24
N ALA A 120 13.85 6.02 -8.45
CA ALA A 120 15.00 6.56 -9.16
C ALA A 120 14.73 8.03 -9.45
N VAL A 121 15.63 8.92 -8.99
CA VAL A 121 15.50 10.35 -9.26
C VAL A 121 16.18 10.65 -10.58
N GLN A 122 15.43 11.29 -11.48
CA GLN A 122 15.96 11.71 -12.77
C GLN A 122 16.44 13.16 -12.66
N GLN A 123 17.63 13.40 -13.17
CA GLN A 123 18.19 14.75 -13.25
C GLN A 123 17.90 15.39 -14.60
#